data_d240f30475089d03aafded58eba6ce5b
#
_entry.id   d240f30475089d03aafded58eba6ce5b
#
_cell.length_a   1.000
_cell.length_b   1.000
_cell.length_c   1.000
_cell.angle_alpha   90.00
_cell.angle_beta   90.00
_cell.angle_gamma   90.00
#
_symmetry.space_group_name_H-M   'P 1'
#
loop_
_entity.id
_entity.type
_entity.pdbx_description
1 polymer ?
#
loop_
_entity_poly.entity_id
_entity_poly.type
_entity_poly.pdbx_seq_one_letter_code
_entity_poly.pdbx_strand_id
1 'polypeptide(L)'
;MDAFPSVELSGEAASTLAEQRWPTTLEEYNRLVALVRPLVPPELPVRAGGSFGPMVGTARGKFGPITNWPSWEVVLREDAVELLKAEGVTGVIAVRMELKSRRSNMPALYELEARPLAKLHPDCIGEWKTPPCDICGRPETFSLPPKRWLLRSSIPEGLDVFGVEGANLHVVSERFVEVVQRLGPADVTYQELPAA
;
A
#
# COMPACT_ATOMS: atom_id res chain seq x y z
N MET A 1 10.36 15.20 -2.41
CA MET A 1 9.69 13.87 -2.50
C MET A 1 10.75 12.91 -3.00
N ASP A 2 11.32 12.12 -2.12
CA ASP A 2 12.26 11.10 -2.53
C ASP A 2 11.50 10.10 -3.37
N ALA A 3 11.89 9.98 -4.65
CA ALA A 3 11.32 8.97 -5.51
C ALA A 3 11.52 7.61 -4.82
N PHE A 4 10.48 6.82 -4.75
CA PHE A 4 10.62 5.43 -4.29
C PHE A 4 11.65 4.77 -5.20
N PRO A 5 12.67 4.13 -4.68
CA PRO A 5 13.61 3.42 -5.54
C PRO A 5 12.83 2.35 -6.30
N SER A 6 12.50 2.63 -7.54
CA SER A 6 12.00 1.62 -8.45
C SER A 6 13.19 0.78 -8.90
N VAL A 7 13.12 -0.51 -8.68
CA VAL A 7 14.12 -1.45 -9.18
C VAL A 7 13.59 -2.01 -10.49
N GLU A 8 14.28 -1.72 -11.58
CA GLU A 8 13.97 -2.31 -12.87
C GLU A 8 14.49 -3.75 -12.87
N LEU A 9 13.57 -4.71 -12.90
CA LEU A 9 13.92 -6.12 -12.97
C LEU A 9 14.31 -6.50 -14.41
N SER A 10 15.36 -7.28 -14.56
CA SER A 10 15.82 -7.79 -15.84
C SER A 10 16.12 -9.29 -15.77
N GLY A 11 16.25 -9.93 -16.95
CA GLY A 11 16.61 -11.33 -17.05
C GLY A 11 15.62 -12.29 -16.38
N GLU A 12 16.15 -13.30 -15.68
CA GLU A 12 15.35 -14.38 -15.07
C GLU A 12 14.37 -13.85 -14.00
N ALA A 13 14.76 -12.85 -13.20
CA ALA A 13 13.90 -12.26 -12.19
C ALA A 13 12.66 -11.62 -12.82
N ALA A 14 12.83 -10.88 -13.91
CA ALA A 14 11.72 -10.23 -14.63
C ALA A 14 10.77 -11.26 -15.24
N SER A 15 11.30 -12.26 -15.96
CA SER A 15 10.47 -13.30 -16.59
C SER A 15 9.73 -14.15 -15.57
N THR A 16 10.39 -14.54 -14.49
CA THR A 16 9.79 -15.36 -13.43
C THR A 16 8.64 -14.63 -12.73
N LEU A 17 8.83 -13.34 -12.41
CA LEU A 17 7.76 -12.55 -11.76
C LEU A 17 6.62 -12.23 -12.72
N ALA A 18 6.87 -12.01 -13.99
CA ALA A 18 5.85 -11.78 -15.01
C ALA A 18 4.93 -13.01 -15.22
N GLU A 19 5.42 -14.22 -14.97
CA GLU A 19 4.67 -15.47 -15.10
C GLU A 19 3.94 -15.87 -13.82
N GLN A 20 4.22 -15.18 -12.70
CA GLN A 20 3.64 -15.50 -11.40
C GLN A 20 2.12 -15.40 -11.39
N ARG A 21 1.47 -16.42 -10.84
CA ARG A 21 0.01 -16.47 -10.65
C ARG A 21 -0.35 -16.66 -9.18
N TRP A 22 -1.36 -15.98 -8.75
CA TRP A 22 -1.94 -16.17 -7.42
C TRP A 22 -3.04 -17.26 -7.43
N PRO A 23 -3.17 -18.04 -6.35
CA PRO A 23 -2.33 -18.07 -5.16
C PRO A 23 -1.00 -18.81 -5.42
N THR A 24 0.06 -18.39 -4.75
CA THR A 24 1.35 -19.06 -4.78
C THR A 24 1.62 -19.84 -3.50
N THR A 25 2.42 -20.92 -3.57
CA THR A 25 2.88 -21.65 -2.38
C THR A 25 3.92 -20.85 -1.62
N LEU A 26 4.14 -21.16 -0.35
CA LEU A 26 5.20 -20.54 0.44
C LEU A 26 6.58 -20.77 -0.17
N GLU A 27 6.84 -21.98 -0.65
CA GLU A 27 8.11 -22.34 -1.28
C GLU A 27 8.38 -21.43 -2.50
N GLU A 28 7.40 -21.30 -3.37
CA GLU A 28 7.48 -20.44 -4.53
C GLU A 28 7.64 -18.97 -4.13
N TYR A 29 6.89 -18.51 -3.13
CA TYR A 29 7.04 -17.16 -2.61
C TYR A 29 8.47 -16.90 -2.10
N ASN A 30 9.03 -17.82 -1.31
CA ASN A 30 10.40 -17.69 -0.80
C ASN A 30 11.44 -17.68 -1.93
N ARG A 31 11.22 -18.47 -2.99
CA ARG A 31 12.04 -18.45 -4.19
C ARG A 31 12.01 -17.08 -4.87
N LEU A 32 10.82 -16.48 -5.01
CA LEU A 32 10.65 -15.14 -5.58
C LEU A 32 11.31 -14.06 -4.71
N VAL A 33 11.16 -14.16 -3.39
CA VAL A 33 11.85 -13.27 -2.43
C VAL A 33 13.36 -13.35 -2.62
N ALA A 34 13.92 -14.53 -2.77
CA ALA A 34 15.36 -14.70 -2.97
C ALA A 34 15.87 -14.05 -4.28
N LEU A 35 15.06 -14.03 -5.32
CA LEU A 35 15.38 -13.33 -6.58
C LEU A 35 15.33 -11.81 -6.45
N VAL A 36 14.36 -11.31 -5.68
CA VAL A 36 14.12 -9.86 -5.53
C VAL A 36 15.03 -9.23 -4.47
N ARG A 37 15.33 -9.96 -3.38
CA ARG A 37 16.06 -9.43 -2.23
C ARG A 37 17.40 -8.74 -2.56
N PRO A 38 18.24 -9.28 -3.45
CA PRO A 38 19.49 -8.61 -3.84
C PRO A 38 19.31 -7.29 -4.58
N LEU A 39 18.13 -7.07 -5.16
CA LEU A 39 17.81 -5.91 -5.99
C LEU A 39 17.15 -4.79 -5.18
N VAL A 40 16.67 -5.10 -3.97
CA VAL A 40 15.93 -4.17 -3.10
C VAL A 40 16.86 -3.62 -2.02
N PRO A 41 16.83 -2.31 -1.74
CA PRO A 41 17.56 -1.73 -0.62
C PRO A 41 17.35 -2.52 0.67
N PRO A 42 18.40 -2.75 1.49
CA PRO A 42 18.31 -3.60 2.68
C PRO A 42 17.31 -3.10 3.73
N GLU A 43 17.07 -1.81 3.77
CA GLU A 43 16.08 -1.17 4.66
C GLU A 43 14.62 -1.40 4.25
N LEU A 44 14.37 -1.82 3.01
CA LEU A 44 13.01 -2.13 2.57
C LEU A 44 12.64 -3.56 2.96
N PRO A 45 11.55 -3.76 3.72
CA PRO A 45 11.13 -5.09 4.11
C PRO A 45 10.54 -5.84 2.91
N VAL A 46 11.15 -6.97 2.56
CA VAL A 46 10.54 -7.97 1.68
C VAL A 46 9.94 -9.03 2.59
N ARG A 47 8.61 -9.03 2.74
CA ARG A 47 7.89 -9.87 3.70
C ARG A 47 6.99 -10.88 2.99
N ALA A 48 6.74 -12.01 3.63
CA ALA A 48 5.76 -12.97 3.17
C ALA A 48 4.38 -12.32 3.02
N GLY A 49 3.74 -12.51 1.87
CA GLY A 49 2.46 -11.88 1.50
C GLY A 49 2.57 -10.47 0.90
N GLY A 50 3.79 -9.97 0.71
CA GLY A 50 4.02 -8.73 -0.06
C GLY A 50 3.81 -8.95 -1.56
N SER A 51 3.48 -7.88 -2.28
CA SER A 51 3.42 -7.87 -3.74
C SER A 51 4.77 -7.50 -4.34
N PHE A 52 5.04 -8.03 -5.53
CA PHE A 52 6.20 -7.68 -6.32
C PHE A 52 5.72 -7.02 -7.61
N GLY A 53 6.02 -5.75 -7.76
CA GLY A 53 5.67 -4.98 -8.95
C GLY A 53 4.26 -4.40 -8.96
N PRO A 54 3.93 -3.68 -10.03
CA PRO A 54 2.66 -2.99 -10.15
C PRO A 54 1.50 -3.98 -10.32
N MET A 55 0.30 -3.56 -9.92
CA MET A 55 -0.91 -4.31 -10.21
C MET A 55 -1.13 -4.40 -11.72
N VAL A 56 -1.31 -5.61 -12.22
CA VAL A 56 -1.54 -5.93 -13.64
C VAL A 56 -2.93 -6.52 -13.83
N GLY A 57 -3.66 -6.08 -14.85
CA GLY A 57 -4.97 -6.67 -15.09
C GLY A 57 -5.87 -5.90 -16.04
N THR A 58 -7.18 -6.00 -15.80
CA THR A 58 -8.20 -5.29 -16.58
C THR A 58 -9.10 -4.46 -15.68
N ALA A 59 -9.17 -3.17 -15.95
CA ALA A 59 -10.05 -2.25 -15.25
C ALA A 59 -11.39 -2.07 -15.98
N ARG A 60 -12.47 -1.99 -15.21
CA ARG A 60 -13.83 -1.70 -15.69
C ARG A 60 -14.49 -0.69 -14.76
N GLY A 61 -15.29 0.19 -15.31
CA GLY A 61 -16.04 1.16 -14.54
C GLY A 61 -15.53 2.60 -14.68
N LYS A 62 -15.95 3.43 -13.75
CA LYS A 62 -15.46 4.80 -13.55
C LYS A 62 -14.71 4.81 -12.24
N PHE A 63 -13.65 5.56 -12.18
CA PHE A 63 -12.83 5.70 -10.97
C PHE A 63 -12.94 7.13 -10.45
N GLY A 64 -13.24 7.28 -9.19
CA GLY A 64 -13.08 8.54 -8.47
C GLY A 64 -11.62 8.97 -8.36
N PRO A 65 -11.34 10.17 -7.83
CA PRO A 65 -9.96 10.61 -7.61
C PRO A 65 -9.20 9.69 -6.67
N ILE A 66 -9.90 9.07 -5.73
CA ILE A 66 -9.42 7.99 -4.86
C ILE A 66 -10.51 6.92 -4.79
N THR A 67 -10.11 5.67 -4.92
CA THR A 67 -11.00 4.51 -4.93
C THR A 67 -10.41 3.40 -4.07
N ASN A 68 -11.23 2.74 -3.26
CA ASN A 68 -10.81 1.53 -2.57
C ASN A 68 -11.06 0.31 -3.47
N TRP A 69 -10.01 -0.44 -3.77
CA TRP A 69 -10.13 -1.67 -4.55
C TRP A 69 -10.38 -2.87 -3.62
N PRO A 70 -11.14 -3.89 -4.06
CA PRO A 70 -11.24 -5.13 -3.30
C PRO A 70 -9.84 -5.65 -2.97
N SER A 71 -9.59 -6.07 -1.76
CA SER A 71 -8.30 -6.52 -1.22
C SER A 71 -7.50 -5.44 -0.48
N TRP A 72 -8.13 -4.35 -0.08
CA TRP A 72 -7.56 -3.33 0.82
C TRP A 72 -6.57 -2.36 0.16
N GLU A 73 -6.54 -2.33 -1.14
CA GLU A 73 -5.67 -1.42 -1.87
C GLU A 73 -6.37 -0.10 -2.14
N VAL A 74 -5.63 0.98 -2.02
CA VAL A 74 -6.09 2.33 -2.32
C VAL A 74 -5.52 2.74 -3.66
N VAL A 75 -6.41 3.12 -4.57
CA VAL A 75 -6.06 3.51 -5.92
C VAL A 75 -6.30 5.00 -6.11
N LEU A 76 -5.31 5.70 -6.62
CA LEU A 76 -5.36 7.10 -7.01
C LEU A 76 -5.46 7.23 -8.52
N ARG A 77 -6.28 8.17 -8.98
CA ARG A 77 -6.29 8.61 -10.37
C ARG A 77 -5.11 9.57 -10.62
N GLU A 78 -4.63 9.63 -11.86
CA GLU A 78 -3.46 10.43 -12.24
C GLU A 78 -3.55 11.90 -11.79
N ASP A 79 -4.69 12.55 -12.00
CA ASP A 79 -4.91 13.93 -11.59
C ASP A 79 -4.87 14.11 -10.06
N ALA A 80 -5.24 13.09 -9.28
CA ALA A 80 -5.09 13.11 -7.84
C ALA A 80 -3.61 13.02 -7.43
N VAL A 81 -2.83 12.17 -8.08
CA VAL A 81 -1.39 12.07 -7.84
C VAL A 81 -0.69 13.39 -8.18
N GLU A 82 -1.02 13.98 -9.31
CA GLU A 82 -0.44 15.27 -9.73
C GLU A 82 -0.80 16.39 -8.76
N LEU A 83 -2.05 16.48 -8.33
CA LEU A 83 -2.49 17.51 -7.39
C LEU A 83 -1.83 17.31 -6.01
N LEU A 84 -1.78 16.10 -5.49
CA LEU A 84 -1.10 15.80 -4.23
C LEU A 84 0.37 16.22 -4.26
N LYS A 85 1.06 15.98 -5.39
CA LYS A 85 2.44 16.42 -5.61
C LYS A 85 2.56 17.94 -5.66
N ALA A 86 1.70 18.60 -6.42
CA ALA A 86 1.70 20.06 -6.57
C ALA A 86 1.46 20.79 -5.24
N GLU A 87 0.60 20.25 -4.40
CA GLU A 87 0.29 20.75 -3.06
C GLU A 87 1.36 20.36 -2.01
N GLY A 88 2.39 19.61 -2.39
CA GLY A 88 3.48 19.22 -1.50
C GLY A 88 3.04 18.25 -0.39
N VAL A 89 2.02 17.41 -0.64
CA VAL A 89 1.62 16.34 0.27
C VAL A 89 2.72 15.29 0.34
N THR A 90 3.15 14.95 1.55
CA THR A 90 4.31 14.11 1.81
C THR A 90 3.93 12.66 2.08
N GLY A 91 4.86 11.73 1.82
CA GLY A 91 4.64 10.30 2.05
C GLY A 91 3.81 9.60 0.97
N VAL A 92 3.38 10.30 -0.07
CA VAL A 92 2.64 9.73 -1.21
C VAL A 92 3.58 8.92 -2.08
N ILE A 93 3.37 7.61 -2.12
CA ILE A 93 4.08 6.68 -2.98
C ILE A 93 3.05 6.14 -3.96
N ALA A 94 3.10 6.63 -5.18
CA ALA A 94 2.15 6.25 -6.22
C ALA A 94 2.82 5.32 -7.23
N VAL A 95 2.43 4.06 -7.23
CA VAL A 95 2.92 3.03 -8.15
C VAL A 95 1.96 2.92 -9.33
N ARG A 96 2.45 3.19 -10.53
CA ARG A 96 1.60 3.13 -11.73
C ARG A 96 1.14 1.70 -11.99
N MET A 97 -0.17 1.52 -12.15
CA MET A 97 -0.79 0.23 -12.44
C MET A 97 -0.73 -0.06 -13.96
N GLU A 98 -0.55 -1.32 -14.31
CA GLU A 98 -0.56 -1.80 -15.70
C GLU A 98 -1.93 -2.40 -16.06
N LEU A 99 -2.93 -1.55 -16.14
CA LEU A 99 -4.30 -1.97 -16.38
C LEU A 99 -4.71 -1.77 -17.84
N LYS A 100 -5.27 -2.81 -18.43
CA LYS A 100 -5.95 -2.75 -19.74
C LYS A 100 -7.41 -2.34 -19.53
N SER A 101 -7.92 -1.47 -20.40
CA SER A 101 -9.33 -1.09 -20.42
C SER A 101 -9.88 -1.17 -21.83
N ARG A 102 -11.17 -1.51 -21.95
CA ARG A 102 -11.89 -1.39 -23.23
C ARG A 102 -12.25 0.06 -23.55
N ARG A 103 -12.16 0.96 -22.59
CA ARG A 103 -12.39 2.40 -22.77
C ARG A 103 -11.08 3.07 -23.18
N SER A 104 -11.12 3.78 -24.30
CA SER A 104 -9.95 4.49 -24.85
C SER A 104 -9.47 5.67 -23.97
N ASN A 105 -10.33 6.18 -23.10
CA ASN A 105 -10.09 7.35 -22.27
C ASN A 105 -10.03 7.03 -20.77
N MET A 106 -9.63 5.82 -20.38
CA MET A 106 -9.40 5.51 -18.98
C MET A 106 -8.16 6.29 -18.50
N PRO A 107 -8.28 7.05 -17.39
CA PRO A 107 -7.12 7.72 -16.81
C PRO A 107 -6.10 6.69 -16.32
N ALA A 108 -4.84 7.09 -16.22
CA ALA A 108 -3.86 6.27 -15.54
C ALA A 108 -4.23 6.15 -14.07
N LEU A 109 -4.03 4.95 -13.52
CA LEU A 109 -4.33 4.61 -12.13
C LEU A 109 -3.03 4.23 -11.43
N TYR A 110 -2.97 4.58 -10.15
CA TYR A 110 -1.81 4.36 -9.30
C TYR A 110 -2.25 3.73 -8.01
N GLU A 111 -1.57 2.69 -7.61
CA GLU A 111 -1.68 2.11 -6.28
C GLU A 111 -0.98 3.03 -5.28
N LEU A 112 -1.66 3.35 -4.17
CA LEU A 112 -1.09 4.13 -3.09
C LEU A 112 -0.40 3.19 -2.10
N GLU A 113 0.92 3.18 -2.14
CA GLU A 113 1.73 2.48 -1.16
C GLU A 113 1.89 3.33 0.10
N ALA A 114 1.78 2.71 1.25
CA ALA A 114 1.99 3.36 2.54
C ALA A 114 3.04 2.61 3.36
N ARG A 115 4.15 3.26 3.68
CA ARG A 115 5.18 2.68 4.54
C ARG A 115 4.62 2.39 5.94
N PRO A 116 4.76 1.18 6.48
CA PRO A 116 4.26 0.81 7.80
C PRO A 116 5.17 1.41 8.90
N LEU A 117 4.98 2.67 9.19
CA LEU A 117 5.82 3.44 10.13
C LEU A 117 5.16 3.65 11.49
N ALA A 118 3.84 3.68 11.55
CA ALA A 118 3.12 3.86 12.81
C ALA A 118 2.71 2.52 13.43
N LYS A 119 2.36 2.56 14.71
CA LYS A 119 1.88 1.41 15.47
C LYS A 119 0.53 1.71 16.09
N LEU A 120 -0.35 0.72 16.17
CA LEU A 120 -1.49 0.80 17.06
C LEU A 120 -1.03 0.74 18.51
N HIS A 121 -1.76 1.42 19.39
CA HIS A 121 -1.49 1.38 20.82
C HIS A 121 -1.67 -0.05 21.35
N PRO A 122 -0.77 -0.57 22.19
CA PRO A 122 -0.84 -1.95 22.69
C PRO A 122 -2.19 -2.30 23.33
N ASP A 123 -2.78 -1.38 24.04
CA ASP A 123 -4.06 -1.61 24.74
C ASP A 123 -5.24 -1.88 23.80
N CYS A 124 -5.14 -1.47 22.52
CA CYS A 124 -6.23 -1.73 21.57
C CYS A 124 -6.02 -2.98 20.72
N ILE A 125 -4.81 -3.57 20.70
CA ILE A 125 -4.53 -4.75 19.89
C ILE A 125 -4.52 -6.07 20.68
N GLY A 126 -4.43 -6.05 21.97
CA GLY A 126 -4.37 -7.17 22.92
C GLY A 126 -4.79 -8.55 22.36
N GLU A 127 -6.05 -8.91 22.59
CA GLU A 127 -6.63 -10.20 22.14
C GLU A 127 -6.74 -10.37 20.61
N TRP A 128 -6.60 -9.30 19.85
CA TRP A 128 -6.65 -9.31 18.38
C TRP A 128 -5.32 -9.69 17.72
N LYS A 129 -4.30 -9.87 18.53
CA LYS A 129 -2.97 -10.23 18.10
C LYS A 129 -2.90 -11.71 17.74
N THR A 130 -2.36 -12.02 16.58
CA THR A 130 -2.12 -13.39 16.15
C THR A 130 -0.62 -13.68 16.18
N PRO A 131 -0.21 -14.87 16.65
CA PRO A 131 1.19 -15.26 16.61
C PRO A 131 1.70 -15.37 15.18
N PRO A 132 3.02 -15.41 14.98
CA PRO A 132 3.60 -15.73 13.68
C PRO A 132 3.01 -17.03 13.13
N CYS A 133 2.82 -17.07 11.81
CA CYS A 133 2.27 -18.26 11.16
C CYS A 133 3.33 -19.37 11.10
N ASP A 134 3.04 -20.53 11.67
CA ASP A 134 3.93 -21.67 11.69
C ASP A 134 4.19 -22.27 10.30
N ILE A 135 3.27 -22.04 9.36
CA ILE A 135 3.36 -22.57 7.99
C ILE A 135 4.17 -21.65 7.09
N CYS A 136 3.87 -20.36 7.12
CA CYS A 136 4.44 -19.40 6.15
C CYS A 136 5.42 -18.40 6.76
N GLY A 137 5.74 -18.53 8.02
CA GLY A 137 6.66 -17.60 8.69
C GLY A 137 6.24 -16.13 8.63
N ARG A 138 4.99 -15.84 8.19
CA ARG A 138 4.47 -14.48 8.22
C ARG A 138 4.63 -13.94 9.65
N PRO A 139 5.21 -12.75 9.81
CA PRO A 139 5.38 -12.19 11.13
C PRO A 139 4.04 -12.00 11.84
N GLU A 140 4.12 -11.83 13.13
CA GLU A 140 2.99 -11.50 13.98
C GLU A 140 2.13 -10.39 13.36
N THR A 141 0.84 -10.64 13.27
CA THR A 141 -0.15 -9.70 12.74
C THR A 141 -1.29 -9.56 13.74
N PHE A 142 -2.19 -8.64 13.48
CA PHE A 142 -3.43 -8.54 14.25
C PHE A 142 -4.59 -8.16 13.33
N SER A 143 -5.78 -8.56 13.72
CA SER A 143 -7.01 -8.05 13.11
C SER A 143 -7.26 -6.63 13.62
N LEU A 144 -7.82 -5.75 12.78
CA LEU A 144 -8.13 -4.40 13.20
C LEU A 144 -9.23 -4.42 14.28
N PRO A 145 -8.95 -3.99 15.52
CA PRO A 145 -9.95 -3.92 16.56
C PRO A 145 -11.01 -2.85 16.26
N PRO A 146 -12.26 -3.02 16.71
CA PRO A 146 -13.33 -2.03 16.49
C PRO A 146 -13.00 -0.66 17.06
N LYS A 147 -12.41 -0.65 18.25
CA LYS A 147 -11.86 0.56 18.87
C LYS A 147 -10.35 0.52 18.76
N ARG A 148 -9.79 1.52 18.11
CA ARG A 148 -8.36 1.57 17.84
C ARG A 148 -7.85 2.99 17.85
N TRP A 149 -6.60 3.14 18.25
CA TRP A 149 -5.87 4.40 18.24
C TRP A 149 -4.38 4.15 18.01
N LEU A 150 -3.70 5.15 17.51
CA LEU A 150 -2.27 5.08 17.26
C LEU A 150 -1.48 5.30 18.55
N LEU A 151 -0.33 4.65 18.64
CA LEU A 151 0.70 5.01 19.60
C LEU A 151 1.34 6.32 19.14
N ARG A 152 1.09 7.41 19.86
CA ARG A 152 1.50 8.77 19.49
C ARG A 152 3.00 8.88 19.16
N SER A 153 3.86 8.25 19.95
CA SER A 153 5.31 8.25 19.74
C SER A 153 5.78 7.55 18.47
N SER A 154 4.89 6.80 17.79
CA SER A 154 5.20 6.10 16.55
C SER A 154 4.73 6.86 15.31
N ILE A 155 4.01 7.95 15.46
CA ILE A 155 3.53 8.73 14.31
C ILE A 155 4.72 9.46 13.68
N PRO A 156 4.98 9.23 12.38
CA PRO A 156 6.09 9.89 11.71
C PRO A 156 5.83 11.38 11.55
N GLU A 157 6.77 12.20 11.98
CA GLU A 157 6.69 13.65 11.82
C GLU A 157 6.81 14.06 10.34
N GLY A 158 5.99 15.01 9.93
CA GLY A 158 6.06 15.61 8.60
C GLY A 158 5.60 14.72 7.44
N LEU A 159 4.97 13.57 7.71
CA LEU A 159 4.35 12.74 6.69
C LEU A 159 2.82 12.88 6.71
N ASP A 160 2.25 13.08 5.52
CA ASP A 160 0.81 13.11 5.30
C ASP A 160 0.22 11.72 5.02
N VAL A 161 1.05 10.76 4.58
CA VAL A 161 0.62 9.39 4.26
C VAL A 161 1.61 8.39 4.84
N PHE A 162 1.10 7.41 5.59
CA PHE A 162 1.88 6.30 6.13
C PHE A 162 0.97 5.11 6.45
N GLY A 163 1.56 3.95 6.62
CA GLY A 163 0.89 2.71 7.02
C GLY A 163 1.08 2.40 8.51
N VAL A 164 0.39 1.36 8.97
CA VAL A 164 0.48 0.84 10.34
C VAL A 164 1.14 -0.53 10.32
N GLU A 165 2.13 -0.75 11.17
CA GLU A 165 2.82 -2.04 11.31
C GLU A 165 1.84 -3.16 11.69
N GLY A 166 1.95 -4.30 11.02
CA GLY A 166 1.12 -5.48 11.28
C GLY A 166 -0.34 -5.38 10.81
N ALA A 167 -0.75 -4.23 10.24
CA ALA A 167 -2.09 -4.02 9.73
C ALA A 167 -2.06 -3.47 8.31
N ASN A 168 -3.04 -3.84 7.51
CA ASN A 168 -3.27 -3.20 6.23
C ASN A 168 -4.15 -1.97 6.42
N LEU A 169 -3.54 -0.91 6.91
CA LEU A 169 -4.21 0.35 7.24
C LEU A 169 -3.40 1.53 6.69
N HIS A 170 -4.02 2.29 5.80
CA HIS A 170 -3.51 3.56 5.32
C HIS A 170 -3.98 4.68 6.26
N VAL A 171 -3.05 5.46 6.75
CA VAL A 171 -3.33 6.67 7.53
C VAL A 171 -2.97 7.87 6.68
N VAL A 172 -3.88 8.81 6.61
CA VAL A 172 -3.70 10.04 5.83
C VAL A 172 -4.01 11.27 6.70
N SER A 173 -3.32 12.37 6.43
CA SER A 173 -3.58 13.65 7.10
C SER A 173 -4.88 14.29 6.59
N GLU A 174 -5.43 15.24 7.35
CA GLU A 174 -6.54 16.07 6.91
C GLU A 174 -6.20 16.81 5.61
N ARG A 175 -4.97 17.31 5.48
CA ARG A 175 -4.46 17.94 4.26
C ARG A 175 -4.57 17.05 3.03
N PHE A 176 -4.21 15.77 3.14
CA PHE A 176 -4.38 14.81 2.04
C PHE A 176 -5.85 14.72 1.64
N VAL A 177 -6.75 14.58 2.62
CA VAL A 177 -8.20 14.47 2.38
C VAL A 177 -8.74 15.71 1.67
N GLU A 178 -8.40 16.91 2.17
CA GLU A 178 -8.81 18.19 1.58
C GLU A 178 -8.35 18.35 0.13
N VAL A 179 -7.10 17.95 -0.16
CA VAL A 179 -6.55 18.05 -1.53
C VAL A 179 -7.32 17.12 -2.47
N VAL A 180 -7.54 15.86 -2.08
CA VAL A 180 -8.25 14.90 -2.94
C VAL A 180 -9.71 15.30 -3.15
N GLN A 181 -10.38 15.83 -2.13
CA GLN A 181 -11.79 16.26 -2.22
C GLN A 181 -12.03 17.38 -3.24
N ARG A 182 -11.02 18.19 -3.57
CA ARG A 182 -11.12 19.25 -4.62
C ARG A 182 -11.38 18.65 -6.01
N LEU A 183 -11.07 17.38 -6.23
CA LEU A 183 -11.26 16.69 -7.51
C LEU A 183 -12.64 16.04 -7.66
N GLY A 184 -13.49 16.19 -6.65
CA GLY A 184 -14.84 15.64 -6.63
C GLY A 184 -15.03 14.49 -5.65
N PRO A 185 -16.18 13.79 -5.73
CA PRO A 185 -16.49 12.74 -4.77
C PRO A 185 -15.51 11.57 -4.87
N ALA A 186 -15.11 11.08 -3.73
CA ALA A 186 -14.24 9.92 -3.57
C ALA A 186 -15.06 8.65 -3.35
N ASP A 187 -14.55 7.51 -3.82
CA ASP A 187 -15.14 6.19 -3.60
C ASP A 187 -14.58 5.54 -2.31
N VAL A 188 -14.24 6.37 -1.32
CA VAL A 188 -13.70 5.96 -0.02
C VAL A 188 -14.36 6.77 1.10
N THR A 189 -14.39 6.18 2.29
CA THR A 189 -14.77 6.86 3.52
C THR A 189 -13.56 6.96 4.44
N TYR A 190 -13.43 8.10 5.10
CA TYR A 190 -12.38 8.33 6.08
C TYR A 190 -12.93 8.15 7.49
N GLN A 191 -12.15 7.57 8.35
CA GLN A 191 -12.43 7.45 9.77
C GLN A 191 -11.33 8.15 10.55
N GLU A 192 -11.71 9.02 11.47
CA GLU A 192 -10.75 9.61 12.41
C GLU A 192 -10.10 8.52 13.25
N LEU A 193 -8.78 8.59 13.37
CA LEU A 193 -7.97 7.65 14.14
C LEU A 193 -7.25 8.42 15.25
N PRO A 194 -7.73 8.32 16.49
CA PRO A 194 -7.12 9.00 17.64
C PRO A 194 -5.69 8.54 17.88
N ALA A 195 -4.91 9.33 18.63
CA ALA A 195 -3.56 8.98 19.05
C ALA A 195 -3.38 9.24 20.55
N ALA A 196 -2.83 8.28 21.28
CA ALA A 196 -2.54 8.37 22.71
C ALA A 196 -1.06 8.04 23.01
#